data_c5a9bec8df5ea2c45bf5b59558a7c556
#
_entry.id   c5a9bec8df5ea2c45bf5b59558a7c556
#
_cell.length_a   1.000
_cell.length_b   1.000
_cell.length_c   1.000
_cell.angle_alpha   90.00
_cell.angle_beta   90.00
_cell.angle_gamma   90.00
#
_symmetry.space_group_name_H-M   'P 1'
#
loop_
_entity.id
_entity.type
_entity.pdbx_description
1 polymer ?
#
loop_
_entity_poly.entity_id
_entity_poly.type
_entity_poly.pdbx_seq_one_letter_code
_entity_poly.pdbx_strand_id
1 'polypeptide(L)'
;MPRPVIAVDADGVLLDFHLGYADAWRRAFGAAPAERDPQAYWPIDRWQVERLDGERRLQLRAQFDEQFWTALPAIAGAVQACHRLHDAGFDLVCVTALEQEFEAARLRNLRALGFPIERVIATGHYEGERSPKADAIAALSPLAFVDDYIAYMRGVPDHVHTALVLRAPNGSPNQGEEMSRVHSVHQDLAAFAEHWLAPDRVIGAARLTPAD
;
A
#
# COMPACT_ATOMS: atom_id res chain seq x y z
N MET A 1 -9.88 -24.06 10.54
CA MET A 1 -8.61 -23.36 10.83
C MET A 1 -8.75 -21.93 10.34
N PRO A 2 -8.16 -20.93 10.98
CA PRO A 2 -8.15 -19.58 10.46
C PRO A 2 -7.43 -19.56 9.10
N ARG A 3 -7.89 -18.69 8.20
CA ARG A 3 -7.25 -18.53 6.88
C ARG A 3 -5.89 -17.84 7.04
N PRO A 4 -4.88 -18.21 6.24
CA PRO A 4 -3.61 -17.50 6.25
C PRO A 4 -3.78 -16.06 5.77
N VAL A 5 -2.99 -15.14 6.35
CA VAL A 5 -3.10 -13.71 6.11
C VAL A 5 -2.07 -13.26 5.08
N ILE A 6 -2.47 -12.37 4.18
CA ILE A 6 -1.60 -11.51 3.38
C ILE A 6 -1.86 -10.06 3.83
N ALA A 7 -0.81 -9.38 4.29
CA ALA A 7 -0.86 -7.95 4.61
C ALA A 7 -0.56 -7.12 3.36
N VAL A 8 -1.35 -6.09 3.11
CA VAL A 8 -1.20 -5.21 1.94
C VAL A 8 -1.25 -3.75 2.36
N ASP A 9 -0.38 -2.93 1.78
CA ASP A 9 -0.47 -1.47 1.94
C ASP A 9 -1.66 -0.90 1.16
N ALA A 10 -2.07 0.32 1.51
CA ALA A 10 -3.15 1.02 0.83
C ALA A 10 -2.63 1.88 -0.34
N ASP A 11 -1.86 2.92 -0.03
CA ASP A 11 -1.50 3.97 -0.97
C ASP A 11 -0.36 3.51 -1.91
N GLY A 12 -0.58 3.48 -3.20
CA GLY A 12 0.39 2.95 -4.18
C GLY A 12 0.26 1.44 -4.45
N VAL A 13 -0.47 0.68 -3.62
CA VAL A 13 -0.74 -0.76 -3.81
C VAL A 13 -2.21 -1.02 -4.14
N LEU A 14 -3.13 -0.58 -3.28
CA LEU A 14 -4.58 -0.73 -3.46
C LEU A 14 -5.21 0.51 -4.08
N LEU A 15 -4.78 1.69 -3.64
CA LEU A 15 -5.40 2.98 -3.90
C LEU A 15 -4.44 3.94 -4.58
N ASP A 16 -4.96 4.71 -5.54
CA ASP A 16 -4.17 5.71 -6.26
C ASP A 16 -4.11 7.04 -5.50
N PHE A 17 -3.11 7.15 -4.62
CA PHE A 17 -2.84 8.37 -3.88
C PHE A 17 -2.51 9.56 -4.80
N HIS A 18 -1.90 9.34 -5.97
CA HIS A 18 -1.57 10.43 -6.88
C HIS A 18 -2.82 11.14 -7.41
N LEU A 19 -3.84 10.38 -7.79
CA LEU A 19 -5.12 10.96 -8.21
C LEU A 19 -5.81 11.69 -7.05
N GLY A 20 -5.78 11.11 -5.85
CA GLY A 20 -6.27 11.77 -4.65
C GLY A 20 -5.54 13.08 -4.37
N TYR A 21 -4.19 13.09 -4.49
CA TYR A 21 -3.39 14.30 -4.32
C TYR A 21 -3.78 15.41 -5.31
N ALA A 22 -3.99 15.07 -6.58
CA ALA A 22 -4.44 16.04 -7.59
C ALA A 22 -5.83 16.62 -7.25
N ASP A 23 -6.75 15.81 -6.73
CA ASP A 23 -8.05 16.28 -6.26
C ASP A 23 -7.92 17.18 -5.01
N ALA A 24 -7.10 16.80 -4.04
CA ALA A 24 -6.81 17.64 -2.87
C ALA A 24 -6.21 18.99 -3.28
N TRP A 25 -5.29 19.00 -4.26
CA TRP A 25 -4.74 20.24 -4.82
C TRP A 25 -5.83 21.09 -5.45
N ARG A 26 -6.71 20.49 -6.26
CA ARG A 26 -7.85 21.19 -6.87
C ARG A 26 -8.79 21.79 -5.82
N ARG A 27 -9.07 21.06 -4.75
CA ARG A 27 -9.90 21.57 -3.62
C ARG A 27 -9.23 22.73 -2.89
N ALA A 28 -7.90 22.64 -2.69
CA ALA A 28 -7.15 23.69 -2.01
C ALA A 28 -7.00 24.96 -2.85
N PHE A 29 -6.75 24.84 -4.16
CA PHE A 29 -6.32 25.97 -5.00
C PHE A 29 -7.22 26.26 -6.20
N GLY A 30 -8.33 25.55 -6.35
CA GLY A 30 -9.37 25.83 -7.36
C GLY A 30 -9.13 25.19 -8.73
N ALA A 31 -7.94 24.66 -9.02
CA ALA A 31 -7.62 24.00 -10.30
C ALA A 31 -6.84 22.71 -10.11
N ALA A 32 -7.20 21.67 -10.87
CA ALA A 32 -6.42 20.44 -10.89
C ALA A 32 -5.06 20.69 -11.57
N PRO A 33 -3.96 20.13 -11.03
CA PRO A 33 -2.66 20.26 -11.66
C PRO A 33 -2.59 19.40 -12.93
N ALA A 34 -1.86 19.87 -13.95
CA ALA A 34 -1.56 19.04 -15.11
C ALA A 34 -0.55 17.93 -14.74
N GLU A 35 -0.67 16.76 -15.36
CA GLU A 35 0.29 15.69 -15.16
C GLU A 35 1.59 16.01 -15.92
N ARG A 36 2.74 15.87 -15.24
CA ARG A 36 4.09 16.09 -15.78
C ARG A 36 4.76 14.78 -16.13
N ASP A 37 4.76 13.83 -15.19
CA ASP A 37 5.40 12.54 -15.34
C ASP A 37 4.52 11.44 -14.71
N PRO A 38 3.80 10.64 -15.51
CA PRO A 38 2.93 9.58 -15.00
C PRO A 38 3.69 8.42 -14.33
N GLN A 39 5.02 8.38 -14.45
CA GLN A 39 5.87 7.37 -13.82
C GLN A 39 6.62 7.89 -12.59
N ALA A 40 6.41 9.14 -12.19
CA ALA A 40 7.04 9.67 -10.99
C ALA A 40 6.45 9.06 -9.72
N TYR A 41 7.37 8.68 -8.79
CA TYR A 41 7.01 8.12 -7.50
C TYR A 41 6.39 9.17 -6.56
N TRP A 42 6.94 10.37 -6.54
CA TRP A 42 6.45 11.43 -5.66
C TRP A 42 5.39 12.30 -6.33
N PRO A 43 4.29 12.65 -5.65
CA PRO A 43 3.25 13.51 -6.23
C PRO A 43 3.77 14.86 -6.74
N ILE A 44 4.73 15.45 -6.04
CA ILE A 44 5.34 16.72 -6.44
C ILE A 44 6.11 16.65 -7.77
N ASP A 45 6.61 15.48 -8.12
CA ASP A 45 7.32 15.25 -9.38
C ASP A 45 6.35 14.80 -10.49
N ARG A 46 5.27 14.11 -10.10
CA ARG A 46 4.22 13.65 -11.01
C ARG A 46 3.38 14.79 -11.55
N TRP A 47 3.03 15.75 -10.71
CA TRP A 47 2.15 16.85 -11.07
C TRP A 47 2.92 18.15 -11.29
N GLN A 48 2.39 19.04 -12.15
CA GLN A 48 2.90 20.39 -12.32
C GLN A 48 2.47 21.26 -11.16
N VAL A 49 3.11 21.07 -10.03
CA VAL A 49 2.86 21.77 -8.78
C VAL A 49 4.15 22.41 -8.26
N GLU A 50 4.01 23.45 -7.46
CA GLU A 50 5.12 24.07 -6.76
C GLU A 50 5.36 23.43 -5.39
N ARG A 51 6.57 23.58 -4.85
CA ARG A 51 6.84 23.27 -3.45
C ARG A 51 6.18 24.30 -2.56
N LEU A 52 5.28 23.84 -1.70
CA LEU A 52 4.52 24.70 -0.81
C LEU A 52 5.23 24.87 0.53
N ASP A 53 5.10 26.09 1.10
CA ASP A 53 5.49 26.42 2.47
C ASP A 53 4.37 27.18 3.18
N GLY A 54 4.60 27.53 4.46
CA GLY A 54 3.73 28.38 5.25
C GLY A 54 2.23 28.03 5.14
N GLU A 55 1.41 29.04 4.94
CA GLU A 55 -0.06 28.92 4.89
C GLU A 55 -0.54 28.04 3.73
N ARG A 56 0.11 28.10 2.58
CA ARG A 56 -0.31 27.29 1.42
C ARG A 56 -0.12 25.81 1.66
N ARG A 57 0.96 25.42 2.36
CA ARG A 57 1.17 24.04 2.78
C ARG A 57 0.11 23.58 3.77
N LEU A 58 -0.28 24.43 4.72
CA LEU A 58 -1.37 24.13 5.66
C LEU A 58 -2.71 24.02 4.94
N GLN A 59 -2.99 24.88 3.96
CA GLN A 59 -4.20 24.81 3.14
C GLN A 59 -4.32 23.49 2.37
N LEU A 60 -3.23 23.00 1.77
CA LEU A 60 -3.23 21.68 1.12
C LEU A 60 -3.40 20.56 2.15
N ARG A 61 -2.66 20.61 3.28
CA ARG A 61 -2.77 19.60 4.32
C ARG A 61 -4.18 19.46 4.89
N ALA A 62 -4.91 20.56 5.01
CA ALA A 62 -6.29 20.55 5.47
C ALA A 62 -7.25 19.79 4.52
N GLN A 63 -6.82 19.49 3.30
CA GLN A 63 -7.59 18.67 2.35
C GLN A 63 -7.42 17.15 2.55
N PHE A 64 -6.43 16.72 3.33
CA PHE A 64 -6.26 15.30 3.69
C PHE A 64 -7.13 14.95 4.90
N ASP A 65 -8.40 15.27 4.76
CA ASP A 65 -9.46 15.07 5.75
C ASP A 65 -10.13 13.70 5.61
N GLU A 66 -11.16 13.45 6.42
CA GLU A 66 -11.92 12.20 6.36
C GLU A 66 -12.55 11.97 4.97
N GLN A 67 -13.02 13.04 4.30
CA GLN A 67 -13.54 12.93 2.94
C GLN A 67 -12.48 12.44 1.96
N PHE A 68 -11.26 12.97 2.06
CA PHE A 68 -10.14 12.52 1.24
C PHE A 68 -9.88 11.02 1.42
N TRP A 69 -9.76 10.56 2.67
CA TRP A 69 -9.42 9.17 2.97
C TRP A 69 -10.54 8.17 2.69
N THR A 70 -11.76 8.64 2.47
CA THR A 70 -12.90 7.81 2.03
C THR A 70 -13.11 7.79 0.52
N ALA A 71 -12.40 8.62 -0.27
CA ALA A 71 -12.69 8.85 -1.68
C ALA A 71 -11.54 8.51 -2.64
N LEU A 72 -10.43 7.93 -2.15
CA LEU A 72 -9.33 7.54 -3.02
C LEU A 72 -9.77 6.46 -4.01
N PRO A 73 -9.46 6.63 -5.32
CA PRO A 73 -9.80 5.62 -6.32
C PRO A 73 -8.91 4.38 -6.20
N ALA A 74 -9.43 3.22 -6.59
CA ALA A 74 -8.65 2.01 -6.68
C ALA A 74 -7.62 2.07 -7.82
N ILE A 75 -6.45 1.48 -7.60
CA ILE A 75 -5.51 1.17 -8.68
C ILE A 75 -6.14 0.12 -9.60
N ALA A 76 -5.98 0.31 -10.91
CA ALA A 76 -6.52 -0.63 -11.90
C ALA A 76 -6.04 -2.07 -11.62
N GLY A 77 -6.98 -3.02 -11.57
CA GLY A 77 -6.70 -4.42 -11.30
C GLY A 77 -6.53 -4.80 -9.82
N ALA A 78 -6.40 -3.84 -8.89
CA ALA A 78 -6.15 -4.15 -7.47
C ALA A 78 -7.34 -4.87 -6.80
N VAL A 79 -8.57 -4.44 -7.08
CA VAL A 79 -9.78 -5.11 -6.54
C VAL A 79 -9.84 -6.57 -6.99
N GLN A 80 -9.64 -6.82 -8.30
CA GLN A 80 -9.65 -8.17 -8.87
C GLN A 80 -8.51 -9.04 -8.31
N ALA A 81 -7.32 -8.45 -8.11
CA ALA A 81 -6.20 -9.16 -7.50
C ALA A 81 -6.51 -9.59 -6.05
N CYS A 82 -7.13 -8.71 -5.27
CA CYS A 82 -7.58 -9.03 -3.92
C CYS A 82 -8.63 -10.15 -3.91
N HIS A 83 -9.61 -10.13 -4.82
CA HIS A 83 -10.58 -11.22 -4.93
C HIS A 83 -9.92 -12.54 -5.29
N ARG A 84 -8.98 -12.56 -6.25
CA ARG A 84 -8.24 -13.79 -6.60
C ARG A 84 -7.50 -14.39 -5.40
N LEU A 85 -6.83 -13.55 -4.60
CA LEU A 85 -6.16 -14.01 -3.37
C LEU A 85 -7.17 -14.50 -2.33
N HIS A 86 -8.25 -13.77 -2.12
CA HIS A 86 -9.31 -14.14 -1.18
C HIS A 86 -9.99 -15.46 -1.57
N ASP A 87 -10.34 -15.65 -2.84
CA ASP A 87 -10.99 -16.87 -3.36
C ASP A 87 -10.04 -18.08 -3.30
N ALA A 88 -8.72 -17.84 -3.37
CA ALA A 88 -7.69 -18.86 -3.17
C ALA A 88 -7.48 -19.23 -1.68
N GLY A 89 -8.21 -18.59 -0.75
CA GLY A 89 -8.21 -18.99 0.67
C GLY A 89 -7.39 -18.09 1.59
N PHE A 90 -6.94 -16.91 1.15
CA PHE A 90 -6.22 -15.95 2.01
C PHE A 90 -7.16 -14.89 2.58
N ASP A 91 -6.93 -14.50 3.84
CA ASP A 91 -7.50 -13.29 4.41
C ASP A 91 -6.58 -12.11 4.11
N LEU A 92 -7.18 -10.98 3.69
CA LEU A 92 -6.44 -9.77 3.38
C LEU A 92 -6.62 -8.74 4.49
N VAL A 93 -5.51 -8.21 4.99
CA VAL A 93 -5.49 -7.13 5.99
C VAL A 93 -4.72 -5.95 5.42
N CYS A 94 -5.36 -4.77 5.39
CA CYS A 94 -4.68 -3.55 5.01
C CYS A 94 -3.86 -3.03 6.19
N VAL A 95 -2.54 -2.80 5.98
CA VAL A 95 -1.64 -2.20 6.97
C VAL A 95 -1.03 -0.95 6.35
N THR A 96 -1.44 0.21 6.80
CA THR A 96 -1.14 1.50 6.17
C THR A 96 -0.51 2.49 7.16
N ALA A 97 0.46 3.28 6.68
CA ALA A 97 1.10 4.35 7.44
C ALA A 97 0.21 5.62 7.49
N LEU A 98 -1.02 5.44 7.88
CA LEU A 98 -2.04 6.46 8.01
C LEU A 98 -2.23 6.81 9.50
N GLU A 99 -2.62 8.04 9.81
CA GLU A 99 -2.99 8.41 11.16
C GLU A 99 -4.21 7.60 11.64
N GLN A 100 -4.18 7.14 12.89
CA GLN A 100 -5.18 6.22 13.45
C GLN A 100 -6.61 6.78 13.38
N GLU A 101 -6.77 8.09 13.47
CA GLU A 101 -8.08 8.74 13.37
C GLU A 101 -8.79 8.49 12.03
N PHE A 102 -8.04 8.17 10.96
CA PHE A 102 -8.57 7.89 9.62
C PHE A 102 -8.69 6.39 9.30
N GLU A 103 -8.40 5.50 10.23
CA GLU A 103 -8.49 4.05 10.01
C GLU A 103 -9.88 3.63 9.54
N ALA A 104 -10.93 4.12 10.21
CA ALA A 104 -12.32 3.85 9.85
C ALA A 104 -12.69 4.44 8.48
N ALA A 105 -12.17 5.61 8.12
CA ALA A 105 -12.36 6.22 6.81
C ALA A 105 -11.76 5.35 5.70
N ARG A 106 -10.54 4.86 5.91
CA ARG A 106 -9.85 3.94 4.98
C ARG A 106 -10.63 2.64 4.78
N LEU A 107 -11.15 2.06 5.86
CA LEU A 107 -11.96 0.83 5.76
C LEU A 107 -13.25 1.08 4.95
N ARG A 108 -13.92 2.21 5.16
CA ARG A 108 -15.10 2.59 4.36
C ARG A 108 -14.75 2.74 2.88
N ASN A 109 -13.61 3.38 2.56
CA ASN A 109 -13.15 3.53 1.19
C ASN A 109 -12.93 2.17 0.50
N LEU A 110 -12.18 1.26 1.14
CA LEU A 110 -11.91 -0.07 0.58
C LEU A 110 -13.21 -0.87 0.36
N ARG A 111 -14.13 -0.83 1.32
CA ARG A 111 -15.43 -1.51 1.20
C ARG A 111 -16.31 -0.93 0.08
N ALA A 112 -16.35 0.39 -0.03
CA ALA A 112 -17.12 1.07 -1.09
C ALA A 112 -16.61 0.74 -2.49
N LEU A 113 -15.30 0.46 -2.63
CA LEU A 113 -14.66 0.04 -3.87
C LEU A 113 -14.78 -1.48 -4.14
N GLY A 114 -15.32 -2.25 -3.18
CA GLY A 114 -15.54 -3.68 -3.32
C GLY A 114 -14.32 -4.55 -3.02
N PHE A 115 -13.33 -4.06 -2.27
CA PHE A 115 -12.23 -4.90 -1.80
C PHE A 115 -12.71 -5.91 -0.75
N PRO A 116 -12.29 -7.19 -0.82
CA PRO A 116 -12.58 -8.21 0.19
C PRO A 116 -11.67 -8.04 1.43
N ILE A 117 -11.60 -6.82 1.98
CA ILE A 117 -10.77 -6.44 3.12
C ILE A 117 -11.69 -5.97 4.24
N GLU A 118 -11.71 -6.69 5.34
CA GLU A 118 -12.56 -6.41 6.50
C GLU A 118 -11.81 -5.70 7.64
N ARG A 119 -10.48 -5.63 7.55
CA ARG A 119 -9.63 -5.04 8.58
C ARG A 119 -8.58 -4.12 7.98
N VAL A 120 -8.49 -2.92 8.57
CA VAL A 120 -7.41 -1.96 8.36
C VAL A 120 -6.65 -1.80 9.68
N ILE A 121 -5.35 -1.61 9.62
CA ILE A 121 -4.49 -1.23 10.73
C ILE A 121 -3.73 0.02 10.30
N ALA A 122 -4.09 1.14 10.89
CA ALA A 122 -3.39 2.40 10.72
C ALA A 122 -2.27 2.53 11.75
N THR A 123 -1.02 2.67 11.29
CA THR A 123 0.17 2.62 12.15
C THR A 123 0.78 3.98 12.44
N GLY A 124 0.20 5.04 11.89
CA GLY A 124 0.80 6.36 11.87
C GLY A 124 1.96 6.44 10.88
N HIS A 125 2.38 7.66 10.59
CA HIS A 125 3.51 7.94 9.72
C HIS A 125 4.67 8.49 10.55
N TYR A 126 5.78 7.74 10.54
CA TYR A 126 7.01 8.22 11.13
C TYR A 126 8.22 7.68 10.35
N GLU A 127 9.27 8.48 10.25
CA GLU A 127 10.51 8.08 9.60
C GLU A 127 11.55 7.70 10.67
N GLY A 128 12.09 6.49 10.57
CA GLY A 128 13.07 5.96 11.51
C GLY A 128 13.78 4.72 10.97
N GLU A 129 14.65 4.15 11.79
CA GLU A 129 15.38 2.92 11.46
C GLU A 129 14.45 1.70 11.34
N ARG A 130 13.30 1.74 12.01
CA ARG A 130 12.29 0.70 12.00
C ARG A 130 11.00 1.24 11.37
N SER A 131 10.35 0.44 10.55
CA SER A 131 9.07 0.77 9.94
C SER A 131 7.97 0.96 10.99
N PRO A 132 7.07 1.97 10.86
CA PRO A 132 5.89 2.08 11.72
C PRO A 132 4.96 0.87 11.58
N LYS A 133 5.01 0.15 10.46
CA LYS A 133 4.21 -1.06 10.19
C LYS A 133 4.77 -2.32 10.84
N ALA A 134 6.05 -2.33 11.24
CA ALA A 134 6.76 -3.55 11.64
C ALA A 134 6.10 -4.30 12.81
N ASP A 135 5.60 -3.58 13.82
CA ASP A 135 4.95 -4.22 14.98
C ASP A 135 3.57 -4.79 14.61
N ALA A 136 2.81 -4.12 13.75
CA ALA A 136 1.55 -4.62 13.23
C ALA A 136 1.77 -5.88 12.38
N ILE A 137 2.79 -5.90 11.51
CA ILE A 137 3.17 -7.06 10.71
C ILE A 137 3.64 -8.21 11.61
N ALA A 138 4.45 -7.95 12.62
CA ALA A 138 4.88 -8.99 13.57
C ALA A 138 3.70 -9.60 14.34
N ALA A 139 2.75 -8.79 14.79
CA ALA A 139 1.56 -9.25 15.49
C ALA A 139 0.58 -10.02 14.59
N LEU A 140 0.46 -9.64 13.30
CA LEU A 140 -0.35 -10.35 12.32
C LEU A 140 0.27 -11.67 11.89
N SER A 141 1.61 -11.74 11.87
CA SER A 141 2.39 -12.87 11.33
C SER A 141 1.87 -13.35 9.96
N PRO A 142 1.75 -12.46 8.95
CA PRO A 142 1.21 -12.82 7.66
C PRO A 142 2.19 -13.68 6.87
N LEU A 143 1.71 -14.42 5.86
CA LEU A 143 2.59 -15.12 4.93
C LEU A 143 3.36 -14.18 4.01
N ALA A 144 2.72 -13.07 3.62
CA ALA A 144 3.34 -12.02 2.82
C ALA A 144 2.93 -10.63 3.28
N PHE A 145 3.81 -9.67 3.06
CA PHE A 145 3.56 -8.23 3.19
C PHE A 145 3.91 -7.54 1.87
N VAL A 146 2.91 -6.86 1.28
CA VAL A 146 3.02 -6.16 0.00
C VAL A 146 2.95 -4.67 0.23
N ASP A 147 3.97 -3.93 -0.22
CA ASP A 147 4.09 -2.49 -0.02
C ASP A 147 4.82 -1.85 -1.22
N ASP A 148 4.61 -0.56 -1.50
CA ASP A 148 5.31 0.16 -2.57
C ASP A 148 6.49 0.99 -2.08
N TYR A 149 6.75 1.01 -0.76
CA TYR A 149 7.83 1.77 -0.15
C TYR A 149 8.78 0.87 0.64
N ILE A 150 10.02 0.74 0.12
CA ILE A 150 11.03 -0.18 0.67
C ILE A 150 11.35 0.08 2.15
N ALA A 151 11.32 1.34 2.60
CA ALA A 151 11.58 1.68 4.00
C ALA A 151 10.57 1.02 4.96
N TYR A 152 9.38 0.67 4.48
CA TYR A 152 8.37 -0.05 5.26
C TYR A 152 8.68 -1.54 5.44
N MET A 153 9.68 -2.08 4.76
CA MET A 153 10.21 -3.43 4.99
C MET A 153 11.17 -3.51 6.18
N ARG A 154 11.64 -2.37 6.72
CA ARG A 154 12.58 -2.33 7.85
C ARG A 154 11.95 -2.88 9.13
N GLY A 155 12.56 -3.92 9.69
CA GLY A 155 12.09 -4.56 10.93
C GLY A 155 10.90 -5.50 10.75
N VAL A 156 10.50 -5.79 9.51
CA VAL A 156 9.58 -6.90 9.20
C VAL A 156 10.26 -8.22 9.54
N PRO A 157 9.60 -9.18 10.23
CA PRO A 157 10.19 -10.46 10.57
C PRO A 157 10.60 -11.29 9.34
N ASP A 158 11.73 -11.98 9.42
CA ASP A 158 12.34 -12.73 8.29
C ASP A 158 11.44 -13.84 7.71
N HIS A 159 10.50 -14.36 8.51
CA HIS A 159 9.56 -15.38 8.03
C HIS A 159 8.43 -14.82 7.14
N VAL A 160 8.26 -13.50 7.11
CA VAL A 160 7.26 -12.83 6.28
C VAL A 160 7.85 -12.58 4.90
N HIS A 161 7.20 -13.08 3.84
CA HIS A 161 7.59 -12.77 2.48
C HIS A 161 7.31 -11.30 2.15
N THR A 162 8.35 -10.49 2.00
CA THR A 162 8.25 -9.08 1.61
C THR A 162 8.18 -8.95 0.09
N ALA A 163 7.12 -8.34 -0.41
CA ALA A 163 6.89 -8.09 -1.83
C ALA A 163 6.81 -6.59 -2.10
N LEU A 164 7.69 -6.07 -2.95
CA LEU A 164 7.73 -4.66 -3.31
C LEU A 164 6.96 -4.42 -4.61
N VAL A 165 6.03 -3.46 -4.58
CA VAL A 165 5.37 -2.96 -5.79
C VAL A 165 6.17 -1.77 -6.34
N LEU A 166 6.66 -1.89 -7.57
CA LEU A 166 7.47 -0.87 -8.24
C LEU A 166 6.72 -0.31 -9.45
N ARG A 167 5.59 0.33 -9.20
CA ARG A 167 4.67 0.87 -10.20
C ARG A 167 5.15 2.19 -10.82
N ALA A 168 5.82 3.02 -10.04
CA ALA A 168 6.27 4.36 -10.42
C ALA A 168 7.80 4.49 -10.20
N PRO A 169 8.62 4.14 -11.20
CA PRO A 169 10.07 4.01 -11.01
C PRO A 169 10.82 5.34 -10.96
N ASN A 170 10.30 6.42 -11.58
CA ASN A 170 11.03 7.68 -11.71
C ASN A 170 11.11 8.40 -10.35
N GLY A 171 12.34 8.67 -9.90
CA GLY A 171 12.58 9.29 -8.58
C GLY A 171 12.20 8.40 -7.39
N SER A 172 11.99 7.10 -7.62
CA SER A 172 11.64 6.15 -6.58
C SER A 172 12.80 5.99 -5.57
N PRO A 173 12.51 5.99 -4.27
CA PRO A 173 13.47 5.68 -3.22
C PRO A 173 13.80 4.18 -3.12
N ASN A 174 13.08 3.33 -3.86
CA ASN A 174 13.17 1.88 -3.82
C ASN A 174 14.41 1.38 -4.58
N GLN A 175 15.60 1.58 -4.01
CA GLN A 175 16.89 1.25 -4.62
C GLN A 175 17.98 1.03 -3.56
N GLY A 176 19.16 0.61 -4.00
CA GLY A 176 20.33 0.44 -3.12
C GLY A 176 20.31 -0.86 -2.32
N GLU A 177 21.06 -0.88 -1.22
CA GLU A 177 21.28 -2.09 -0.40
C GLU A 177 20.00 -2.61 0.27
N GLU A 178 19.03 -1.73 0.52
CA GLU A 178 17.75 -2.13 1.13
C GLU A 178 16.94 -3.10 0.26
N MET A 179 17.20 -3.12 -1.06
CA MET A 179 16.59 -4.11 -1.97
C MET A 179 16.89 -5.57 -1.58
N SER A 180 17.96 -5.81 -0.81
CA SER A 180 18.27 -7.14 -0.26
C SER A 180 17.24 -7.66 0.76
N ARG A 181 16.39 -6.78 1.30
CA ARG A 181 15.29 -7.12 2.23
C ARG A 181 14.02 -7.57 1.51
N VAL A 182 13.98 -7.45 0.19
CA VAL A 182 12.80 -7.72 -0.64
C VAL A 182 12.92 -9.11 -1.23
N HIS A 183 11.91 -9.95 -0.98
CA HIS A 183 11.88 -11.34 -1.50
C HIS A 183 11.37 -11.39 -2.95
N SER A 184 10.52 -10.44 -3.35
CA SER A 184 10.02 -10.34 -4.73
C SER A 184 9.65 -8.91 -5.10
N VAL A 185 9.78 -8.57 -6.39
CA VAL A 185 9.43 -7.25 -6.94
C VAL A 185 8.38 -7.45 -8.02
N HIS A 186 7.33 -6.63 -8.00
CA HIS A 186 6.20 -6.72 -8.91
C HIS A 186 5.84 -5.33 -9.45
N GLN A 187 5.27 -5.28 -10.63
CA GLN A 187 4.80 -4.03 -11.24
C GLN A 187 3.57 -3.47 -10.51
N ASP A 188 2.70 -4.36 -10.04
CA ASP A 188 1.45 -4.04 -9.34
C ASP A 188 0.98 -5.24 -8.48
N LEU A 189 -0.13 -5.07 -7.77
CA LEU A 189 -0.73 -6.14 -6.97
C LEU A 189 -1.24 -7.30 -7.83
N ALA A 190 -1.66 -7.06 -9.07
CA ALA A 190 -2.12 -8.12 -9.96
C ALA A 190 -0.97 -9.07 -10.33
N ALA A 191 0.21 -8.52 -10.63
CA ALA A 191 1.43 -9.30 -10.88
C ALA A 191 1.89 -10.06 -9.62
N PHE A 192 1.77 -9.46 -8.43
CA PHE A 192 2.01 -10.18 -7.17
C PHE A 192 1.04 -11.35 -7.00
N ALA A 193 -0.27 -11.13 -7.17
CA ALA A 193 -1.27 -12.18 -7.02
C ALA A 193 -1.07 -13.33 -8.00
N GLU A 194 -0.71 -13.04 -9.25
CA GLU A 194 -0.36 -14.06 -10.25
C GLU A 194 0.85 -14.89 -9.81
N HIS A 195 1.92 -14.22 -9.39
CA HIS A 195 3.12 -14.89 -8.89
C HIS A 195 2.86 -15.72 -7.63
N TRP A 196 2.06 -15.16 -6.69
CA TRP A 196 1.77 -15.83 -5.41
C TRP A 196 0.92 -17.09 -5.57
N LEU A 197 0.00 -17.08 -6.53
CA LEU A 197 -0.92 -18.17 -6.83
C LEU A 197 -0.37 -19.15 -7.88
N ALA A 198 0.86 -18.97 -8.35
CA ALA A 198 1.46 -19.89 -9.32
C ALA A 198 1.58 -21.31 -8.73
N PRO A 199 1.29 -22.36 -9.53
CA PRO A 199 1.23 -23.77 -9.05
C PRO A 199 2.46 -24.22 -8.28
N ASP A 200 3.65 -23.78 -8.69
CA ASP A 200 4.92 -24.17 -8.08
C ASP A 200 5.08 -23.63 -6.63
N ARG A 201 4.40 -22.54 -6.29
CA ARG A 201 4.39 -22.00 -4.92
C ARG A 201 3.33 -22.62 -4.02
N VAL A 202 2.17 -22.94 -4.57
CA VAL A 202 1.07 -23.60 -3.82
C VAL A 202 1.54 -24.95 -3.26
N ILE A 203 2.39 -25.67 -3.99
CA ILE A 203 2.99 -26.94 -3.52
C ILE A 203 3.97 -26.70 -2.35
N GLY A 204 4.68 -25.56 -2.33
CA GLY A 204 5.57 -25.16 -1.24
C GLY A 204 4.84 -24.81 0.06
N ALA A 205 3.72 -24.10 -0.04
CA ALA A 205 2.93 -23.70 1.13
C ALA A 205 2.22 -24.88 1.80
N ALA A 206 1.78 -25.89 1.05
CA ALA A 206 1.19 -27.12 1.59
C ALA A 206 2.18 -28.01 2.37
N ARG A 207 3.50 -27.77 2.25
CA ARG A 207 4.54 -28.47 2.99
C ARG A 207 4.92 -27.81 4.32
N LEU A 208 4.35 -26.66 4.65
CA LEU A 208 4.61 -25.92 5.90
C LEU A 208 3.57 -26.20 6.99
N THR A 209 2.73 -27.23 6.85
CA THR A 209 1.97 -27.75 8.00
C THR A 209 2.93 -28.53 8.87
N PRO A 210 3.12 -28.17 10.16
CA PRO A 210 3.87 -29.00 11.09
C PRO A 210 3.21 -30.35 11.18
N ALA A 211 3.99 -31.41 11.00
CA ALA A 211 3.62 -32.73 11.44
C ALA A 211 3.52 -32.69 12.97
N ASP A 212 2.45 -33.26 13.50
CA ASP A 212 2.07 -33.58 14.88
C ASP A 212 3.11 -33.36 15.98
#